data_0e8c4368a27b8ba9eece2c2be6706adb
#
_entry.id   0e8c4368a27b8ba9eece2c2be6706adb
#
_cell.length_a   1.000
_cell.length_b   1.000
_cell.length_c   1.000
_cell.angle_alpha   90.00
_cell.angle_beta   90.00
_cell.angle_gamma   90.00
#
_symmetry.space_group_name_H-M   'P 1'
#
loop_
_entity.id
_entity.type
_entity.pdbx_description
1 polymer ?
#
loop_
_entity_poly.entity_id
_entity_poly.type
_entity_poly.pdbx_seq_one_letter_code
_entity_poly.pdbx_strand_id
1 'polypeptide(L)'
;MNVDDLVWQRGNAGGVPQKLVDALLDHGCGDLLVEVARGREDWSCAQGAVRGLCAMGEFERAWGVIGPFAATGWQPAVRAGADVLLRCGRVQQALELVRPGIREEDAHDAWRDYAEVLVGAGLVDEAIDALTGRPLDERTLWTLVAVTEGQGRDERVLELLGPIAEKVRRDPGQSEVRHLSDALSAQVRVLERSGRTDEALGLCAADAAAMRGWGADREHASLLARLGRVTELRELATGPAAAAAVRPYVEALEALGRTAEAESHLRGLVETAEYPGSYENQLLELLMRQGRFEDAVKAVEHTFDNLHDGNLLQAAMVLLAEQGRHDLALELTDGRSPDFLAHNEAFWLRDNRWWLMGESGRARDARTELLALPADEVDDREPTIAWLLAQDGRVEEAIAHLRPLPGRRAWTVLAELLVGQGRFAEAIAAVPDVATQQEEERRFWARGTQSREATPSDTGDEPYDDPWTAPWTTSRE
;
A
#
# COMPACT_ATOMS: atom_id res chain seq x y z
N MET A 1 3.38 -3.43 28.69
CA MET A 1 3.08 -2.97 27.32
C MET A 1 3.14 -1.46 27.27
N ASN A 2 4.00 -0.90 26.43
CA ASN A 2 4.20 0.55 26.27
C ASN A 2 3.62 1.01 24.94
N VAL A 3 2.91 2.16 24.92
CA VAL A 3 2.33 2.72 23.67
C VAL A 3 3.43 3.08 22.67
N ASP A 4 4.55 3.63 23.14
CA ASP A 4 5.66 4.02 22.27
C ASP A 4 6.24 2.82 21.51
N ASP A 5 6.30 1.64 22.14
CA ASP A 5 6.76 0.41 21.48
C ASP A 5 5.76 -0.05 20.40
N LEU A 6 4.46 0.11 20.63
CA LEU A 6 3.43 -0.22 19.65
C LEU A 6 3.45 0.75 18.46
N VAL A 7 3.63 2.04 18.72
CA VAL A 7 3.80 3.07 17.69
C VAL A 7 5.04 2.76 16.85
N TRP A 8 6.15 2.43 17.50
CA TRP A 8 7.38 2.07 16.82
C TRP A 8 7.22 0.80 15.96
N GLN A 9 6.60 -0.26 16.51
CA GLN A 9 6.33 -1.50 15.76
C GLN A 9 5.57 -1.22 14.47
N ARG A 10 4.55 -0.34 14.52
CA ARG A 10 3.76 0.00 13.33
C ARG A 10 4.54 0.89 12.35
N GLY A 11 5.23 1.90 12.84
CA GLY A 11 5.94 2.89 12.01
C GLY A 11 7.15 2.30 11.29
N ASN A 12 7.84 1.36 11.93
CA ASN A 12 9.08 0.76 11.42
C ASN A 12 8.90 -0.70 10.96
N ALA A 13 7.67 -1.16 10.79
CA ALA A 13 7.34 -2.57 10.53
C ALA A 13 8.12 -3.51 11.49
N GLY A 14 8.22 -3.11 12.77
CA GLY A 14 8.93 -3.85 13.81
C GLY A 14 8.11 -5.00 14.37
N GLY A 15 8.73 -5.80 15.24
CA GLY A 15 8.14 -7.03 15.75
C GLY A 15 8.28 -8.18 14.76
N VAL A 16 7.36 -9.12 14.81
CA VAL A 16 7.33 -10.25 13.89
C VAL A 16 6.82 -9.80 12.53
N PRO A 17 7.56 -10.05 11.41
CA PRO A 17 7.14 -9.63 10.09
C PRO A 17 5.76 -10.17 9.69
N GLN A 18 4.94 -9.34 9.03
CA GLN A 18 3.58 -9.72 8.63
C GLN A 18 3.55 -10.99 7.76
N LYS A 19 4.50 -11.14 6.82
CA LYS A 19 4.63 -12.35 5.98
C LYS A 19 4.81 -13.62 6.82
N LEU A 20 5.57 -13.53 7.91
CA LEU A 20 5.75 -14.66 8.83
C LEU A 20 4.45 -14.97 9.60
N VAL A 21 3.75 -13.93 10.05
CA VAL A 21 2.43 -14.07 10.69
C VAL A 21 1.42 -14.75 9.77
N ASP A 22 1.35 -14.32 8.50
CA ASP A 22 0.45 -14.89 7.51
C ASP A 22 0.78 -16.36 7.22
N ALA A 23 2.06 -16.67 7.01
CA ALA A 23 2.52 -18.04 6.81
C ALA A 23 2.20 -18.95 8.01
N LEU A 24 2.32 -18.45 9.24
CA LEU A 24 1.93 -19.19 10.44
C LEU A 24 0.43 -19.46 10.50
N LEU A 25 -0.40 -18.51 10.08
CA LEU A 25 -1.85 -18.70 9.99
C LEU A 25 -2.23 -19.75 8.94
N ASP A 26 -1.63 -19.68 7.76
CA ASP A 26 -1.87 -20.64 6.67
C ASP A 26 -1.51 -22.08 7.06
N HIS A 27 -0.53 -22.23 7.96
CA HIS A 27 -0.14 -23.53 8.52
C HIS A 27 -0.87 -23.91 9.82
N GLY A 28 -1.90 -23.16 10.22
CA GLY A 28 -2.71 -23.47 11.41
C GLY A 28 -2.01 -23.20 12.73
N CYS A 29 -0.94 -22.39 12.76
CA CYS A 29 -0.17 -22.07 13.96
C CYS A 29 -0.73 -20.89 14.77
N GLY A 30 -2.06 -20.68 14.77
CA GLY A 30 -2.71 -19.56 15.45
C GLY A 30 -2.42 -19.49 16.95
N ASP A 31 -2.34 -20.64 17.64
CA ASP A 31 -2.02 -20.67 19.07
C ASP A 31 -0.61 -20.18 19.38
N LEU A 32 0.36 -20.42 18.49
CA LEU A 32 1.72 -19.88 18.62
C LEU A 32 1.71 -18.34 18.51
N LEU A 33 0.89 -17.79 17.60
CA LEU A 33 0.72 -16.33 17.50
C LEU A 33 0.12 -15.74 18.77
N VAL A 34 -0.84 -16.41 19.41
CA VAL A 34 -1.40 -15.99 20.70
C VAL A 34 -0.33 -15.97 21.79
N GLU A 35 0.51 -16.99 21.84
CA GLU A 35 1.62 -17.09 22.82
C GLU A 35 2.61 -15.94 22.63
N VAL A 36 3.05 -15.70 21.38
CA VAL A 36 4.02 -14.64 21.05
C VAL A 36 3.44 -13.25 21.32
N ALA A 37 2.19 -13.01 20.90
CA ALA A 37 1.49 -11.74 21.15
C ALA A 37 1.49 -11.37 22.64
N ARG A 38 1.23 -12.36 23.52
CA ARG A 38 1.19 -12.14 24.96
C ARG A 38 2.59 -12.08 25.60
N GLY A 39 3.50 -12.95 25.15
CA GLY A 39 4.82 -13.06 25.76
C GLY A 39 5.79 -11.96 25.35
N ARG A 40 5.67 -11.45 24.13
CA ARG A 40 6.57 -10.43 23.56
C ARG A 40 5.89 -9.07 23.36
N GLU A 41 4.60 -8.95 23.68
CA GLU A 41 3.79 -7.73 23.39
C GLU A 41 3.85 -7.34 21.90
N ASP A 42 3.86 -8.37 21.02
CA ASP A 42 4.04 -8.21 19.58
C ASP A 42 2.69 -7.91 18.92
N TRP A 43 2.63 -6.73 18.28
CA TRP A 43 1.39 -6.24 17.66
C TRP A 43 0.99 -7.05 16.42
N SER A 44 1.93 -7.38 15.56
CA SER A 44 1.66 -8.15 14.33
C SER A 44 1.10 -9.53 14.66
N CYS A 45 1.70 -10.20 15.66
CA CYS A 45 1.19 -11.48 16.16
C CYS A 45 -0.20 -11.34 16.80
N ALA A 46 -0.46 -10.23 17.53
CA ALA A 46 -1.77 -9.98 18.12
C ALA A 46 -2.84 -9.82 17.04
N GLN A 47 -2.57 -9.02 16.01
CA GLN A 47 -3.48 -8.86 14.87
C GLN A 47 -3.72 -10.18 14.13
N GLY A 48 -2.66 -10.93 13.84
CA GLY A 48 -2.77 -12.24 13.19
C GLY A 48 -3.59 -13.24 14.02
N ALA A 49 -3.31 -13.35 15.32
CA ALA A 49 -4.05 -14.22 16.23
C ALA A 49 -5.53 -13.85 16.28
N VAL A 50 -5.86 -12.55 16.38
CA VAL A 50 -7.25 -12.06 16.38
C VAL A 50 -7.95 -12.41 15.07
N ARG A 51 -7.29 -12.18 13.92
CA ARG A 51 -7.83 -12.53 12.59
C ARG A 51 -8.16 -14.01 12.51
N GLY A 52 -7.24 -14.89 12.90
CA GLY A 52 -7.44 -16.34 12.91
C GLY A 52 -8.58 -16.78 13.85
N LEU A 53 -8.59 -16.26 15.08
CA LEU A 53 -9.63 -16.58 16.07
C LEU A 53 -11.02 -16.08 15.64
N CYS A 54 -11.11 -14.88 15.06
CA CYS A 54 -12.35 -14.35 14.53
C CYS A 54 -12.88 -15.18 13.34
N ALA A 55 -12.01 -15.66 12.46
CA ALA A 55 -12.39 -16.54 11.36
C ALA A 55 -12.98 -17.88 11.87
N MET A 56 -12.52 -18.35 13.02
CA MET A 56 -13.06 -19.55 13.69
C MET A 56 -14.30 -19.27 14.58
N GLY A 57 -14.73 -18.02 14.72
CA GLY A 57 -15.82 -17.62 15.61
C GLY A 57 -15.45 -17.58 17.10
N GLU A 58 -14.15 -17.63 17.44
CA GLU A 58 -13.67 -17.68 18.82
C GLU A 58 -13.46 -16.27 19.41
N PHE A 59 -14.50 -15.44 19.34
CA PHE A 59 -14.44 -14.01 19.65
C PHE A 59 -13.99 -13.68 21.07
N GLU A 60 -14.39 -14.47 22.08
CA GLU A 60 -13.95 -14.25 23.46
C GLU A 60 -12.45 -14.54 23.65
N ARG A 61 -11.91 -15.53 22.92
CA ARG A 61 -10.45 -15.75 22.90
C ARG A 61 -9.73 -14.61 22.19
N ALA A 62 -10.28 -14.12 21.07
CA ALA A 62 -9.76 -12.96 20.36
C ALA A 62 -9.73 -11.71 21.26
N TRP A 63 -10.82 -11.47 22.04
CA TRP A 63 -10.81 -10.40 23.05
C TRP A 63 -9.73 -10.61 24.11
N GLY A 64 -9.51 -11.83 24.58
CA GLY A 64 -8.44 -12.18 25.53
C GLY A 64 -7.04 -11.89 25.00
N VAL A 65 -6.84 -11.79 23.67
CA VAL A 65 -5.57 -11.40 23.04
C VAL A 65 -5.48 -9.89 22.89
N ILE A 66 -6.50 -9.25 22.28
CA ILE A 66 -6.42 -7.84 21.91
C ILE A 66 -6.73 -6.88 23.07
N GLY A 67 -7.50 -7.30 24.06
CA GLY A 67 -7.92 -6.47 25.17
C GLY A 67 -6.78 -5.76 25.92
N PRO A 68 -5.68 -6.45 26.28
CA PRO A 68 -4.51 -5.80 26.86
C PRO A 68 -3.87 -4.72 25.99
N PHE A 69 -3.85 -4.89 24.67
CA PHE A 69 -3.39 -3.88 23.73
C PHE A 69 -4.35 -2.71 23.65
N ALA A 70 -5.64 -2.97 23.55
CA ALA A 70 -6.69 -1.93 23.55
C ALA A 70 -6.69 -1.11 24.84
N ALA A 71 -6.40 -1.72 25.99
CA ALA A 71 -6.28 -1.03 27.27
C ALA A 71 -5.16 0.01 27.34
N THR A 72 -4.19 -0.01 26.42
CA THR A 72 -3.16 1.03 26.32
C THR A 72 -3.69 2.36 25.78
N GLY A 73 -4.89 2.37 25.17
CA GLY A 73 -5.46 3.53 24.51
C GLY A 73 -4.87 3.81 23.10
N TRP A 74 -3.96 2.97 22.61
CA TRP A 74 -3.42 3.13 21.25
C TRP A 74 -4.49 2.83 20.20
N GLN A 75 -4.77 3.80 19.32
CA GLN A 75 -5.94 3.77 18.43
C GLN A 75 -6.08 2.49 17.56
N PRO A 76 -5.04 1.97 16.92
CA PRO A 76 -5.17 0.74 16.16
C PRO A 76 -5.61 -0.47 17.01
N ALA A 77 -5.15 -0.55 18.25
CA ALA A 77 -5.56 -1.61 19.17
C ALA A 77 -6.97 -1.39 19.74
N VAL A 78 -7.34 -0.13 20.03
CA VAL A 78 -8.70 0.27 20.42
C VAL A 78 -9.70 -0.13 19.32
N ARG A 79 -9.42 0.20 18.06
CA ARG A 79 -10.24 -0.17 16.91
C ARG A 79 -10.40 -1.68 16.77
N ALA A 80 -9.28 -2.43 16.77
CA ALA A 80 -9.32 -3.88 16.68
C ALA A 80 -10.08 -4.51 17.85
N GLY A 81 -9.90 -3.98 19.07
CA GLY A 81 -10.64 -4.41 20.27
C GLY A 81 -12.13 -4.16 20.16
N ALA A 82 -12.54 -3.00 19.64
CA ALA A 82 -13.94 -2.67 19.45
C ALA A 82 -14.64 -3.58 18.43
N ASP A 83 -13.98 -3.89 17.31
CA ASP A 83 -14.52 -4.85 16.33
C ASP A 83 -14.76 -6.23 16.97
N VAL A 84 -13.80 -6.73 17.74
CA VAL A 84 -13.94 -7.99 18.47
C VAL A 84 -15.10 -7.93 19.47
N LEU A 85 -15.25 -6.85 20.23
CA LEU A 85 -16.35 -6.68 21.19
C LEU A 85 -17.71 -6.65 20.49
N LEU A 86 -17.82 -5.99 19.32
CA LEU A 86 -19.05 -6.03 18.51
C LEU A 86 -19.41 -7.47 18.10
N ARG A 87 -18.41 -8.24 17.64
CA ARG A 87 -18.60 -9.65 17.29
C ARG A 87 -18.97 -10.53 18.49
N CYS A 88 -18.54 -10.18 19.70
CA CYS A 88 -18.99 -10.78 20.96
C CYS A 88 -20.41 -10.37 21.35
N GLY A 89 -21.05 -9.42 20.64
CA GLY A 89 -22.33 -8.81 21.04
C GLY A 89 -22.22 -7.83 22.23
N ARG A 90 -20.98 -7.42 22.61
CA ARG A 90 -20.70 -6.54 23.76
C ARG A 90 -20.67 -5.07 23.32
N VAL A 91 -21.76 -4.62 22.68
CA VAL A 91 -21.89 -3.32 22.01
C VAL A 91 -21.55 -2.15 22.93
N GLN A 92 -22.10 -2.14 24.15
CA GLN A 92 -21.87 -1.03 25.09
C GLN A 92 -20.38 -0.88 25.43
N GLN A 93 -19.68 -1.99 25.61
CA GLN A 93 -18.25 -1.98 25.93
C GLN A 93 -17.41 -1.54 24.70
N ALA A 94 -17.82 -1.90 23.48
CA ALA A 94 -17.19 -1.41 22.27
C ALA A 94 -17.30 0.12 22.15
N LEU A 95 -18.50 0.66 22.38
CA LEU A 95 -18.73 2.10 22.37
C LEU A 95 -17.94 2.85 23.45
N GLU A 96 -17.87 2.30 24.67
CA GLU A 96 -17.08 2.89 25.76
C GLU A 96 -15.59 2.88 25.44
N LEU A 97 -15.09 1.82 24.79
CA LEU A 97 -13.68 1.67 24.42
C LEU A 97 -13.24 2.73 23.40
N VAL A 98 -14.05 2.98 22.35
CA VAL A 98 -13.70 3.91 21.26
C VAL A 98 -14.13 5.36 21.53
N ARG A 99 -14.87 5.64 22.63
CA ARG A 99 -15.38 6.98 22.88
C ARG A 99 -14.22 7.97 23.01
N PRO A 100 -14.11 8.98 22.12
CA PRO A 100 -13.03 9.95 22.16
C PRO A 100 -13.04 10.75 23.47
N GLY A 101 -11.88 10.97 24.07
CA GLY A 101 -11.73 11.89 25.20
C GLY A 101 -12.05 13.33 24.78
N ILE A 102 -12.59 14.13 25.70
CA ILE A 102 -13.04 15.53 25.45
C ILE A 102 -11.88 16.45 24.98
N ARG A 103 -10.62 16.00 25.06
CA ARG A 103 -9.42 16.81 24.82
C ARG A 103 -8.70 16.58 23.49
N GLU A 104 -9.15 15.64 22.67
CA GLU A 104 -8.43 15.29 21.45
C GLU A 104 -9.02 16.04 20.24
N GLU A 105 -8.62 17.31 20.05
CA GLU A 105 -9.01 18.11 18.89
C GLU A 105 -8.45 17.55 17.57
N ASP A 106 -7.38 16.74 17.61
CA ASP A 106 -6.68 16.19 16.44
C ASP A 106 -6.99 14.70 16.13
N ALA A 107 -7.92 14.08 16.81
CA ALA A 107 -8.16 12.65 16.68
C ALA A 107 -9.19 12.30 15.60
N HIS A 108 -8.95 12.69 14.32
CA HIS A 108 -9.84 12.29 13.21
C HIS A 108 -10.03 10.77 13.13
N ASP A 109 -8.96 10.01 13.32
CA ASP A 109 -9.02 8.55 13.29
C ASP A 109 -9.90 8.00 14.45
N ALA A 110 -9.83 8.59 15.63
CA ALA A 110 -10.66 8.18 16.77
C ALA A 110 -12.16 8.43 16.52
N TRP A 111 -12.51 9.54 15.87
CA TRP A 111 -13.90 9.83 15.52
C TRP A 111 -14.43 8.96 14.40
N ARG A 112 -13.60 8.64 13.42
CA ARG A 112 -13.93 7.64 12.39
C ARG A 112 -14.22 6.30 13.05
N ASP A 113 -13.30 5.82 13.89
CA ASP A 113 -13.43 4.53 14.57
C ASP A 113 -14.69 4.50 15.46
N TYR A 114 -15.00 5.62 16.13
CA TYR A 114 -16.23 5.76 16.91
C TYR A 114 -17.49 5.68 16.02
N ALA A 115 -17.51 6.39 14.90
CA ALA A 115 -18.62 6.35 13.95
C ALA A 115 -18.81 4.95 13.32
N GLU A 116 -17.72 4.26 12.96
CA GLU A 116 -17.76 2.88 12.46
C GLU A 116 -18.38 1.93 13.51
N VAL A 117 -18.01 2.05 14.78
CA VAL A 117 -18.58 1.25 15.87
C VAL A 117 -20.06 1.57 16.10
N LEU A 118 -20.46 2.85 16.04
CA LEU A 118 -21.87 3.24 16.11
C LEU A 118 -22.68 2.60 14.98
N VAL A 119 -22.18 2.63 13.74
CA VAL A 119 -22.84 1.98 12.61
C VAL A 119 -22.91 0.46 12.78
N GLY A 120 -21.81 -0.17 13.21
CA GLY A 120 -21.80 -1.60 13.55
C GLY A 120 -22.78 -1.98 14.65
N ALA A 121 -23.14 -1.03 15.53
CA ALA A 121 -24.16 -1.17 16.56
C ALA A 121 -25.59 -0.85 16.06
N GLY A 122 -25.77 -0.44 14.78
CA GLY A 122 -27.06 0.00 14.23
C GLY A 122 -27.45 1.44 14.57
N LEU A 123 -26.55 2.22 15.17
CA LEU A 123 -26.77 3.61 15.63
C LEU A 123 -26.28 4.59 14.56
N VAL A 124 -26.83 4.47 13.34
CA VAL A 124 -26.35 5.21 12.15
C VAL A 124 -26.57 6.72 12.30
N ASP A 125 -27.70 7.13 12.85
CA ASP A 125 -28.01 8.56 13.01
C ASP A 125 -27.08 9.22 14.02
N GLU A 126 -26.72 8.52 15.11
CA GLU A 126 -25.73 8.96 16.08
C GLU A 126 -24.32 9.04 15.48
N ALA A 127 -23.98 8.13 14.57
CA ALA A 127 -22.70 8.19 13.84
C ALA A 127 -22.61 9.45 12.95
N ILE A 128 -23.70 9.78 12.24
CA ILE A 128 -23.79 11.01 11.44
C ILE A 128 -23.64 12.24 12.35
N ASP A 129 -24.36 12.29 13.48
CA ASP A 129 -24.30 13.41 14.42
C ASP A 129 -22.90 13.58 15.03
N ALA A 130 -22.24 12.47 15.37
CA ALA A 130 -20.88 12.49 15.91
C ALA A 130 -19.86 13.07 14.92
N LEU A 131 -19.97 12.76 13.63
CA LEU A 131 -19.11 13.28 12.58
C LEU A 131 -19.41 14.74 12.23
N THR A 132 -20.68 15.13 12.16
CA THR A 132 -21.12 16.47 11.75
C THR A 132 -21.09 17.50 12.88
N GLY A 133 -21.01 17.08 14.12
CA GLY A 133 -20.80 17.94 15.28
C GLY A 133 -19.41 18.58 15.35
N ARG A 134 -18.54 18.33 14.36
CA ARG A 134 -17.16 18.81 14.26
C ARG A 134 -16.95 19.57 12.94
N PRO A 135 -15.83 20.33 12.81
CA PRO A 135 -15.45 20.87 11.50
C PRO A 135 -15.31 19.74 10.48
N LEU A 136 -16.03 19.85 9.38
CA LEU A 136 -15.97 18.88 8.29
C LEU A 136 -14.73 19.16 7.45
N ASP A 137 -13.78 18.25 7.51
CA ASP A 137 -12.64 18.21 6.62
C ASP A 137 -12.79 17.06 5.60
N GLU A 138 -11.84 16.92 4.68
CA GLU A 138 -11.78 15.89 3.66
C GLU A 138 -12.00 14.49 4.24
N ARG A 139 -11.26 14.14 5.30
CA ARG A 139 -11.33 12.81 5.92
C ARG A 139 -12.69 12.54 6.55
N THR A 140 -13.26 13.55 7.21
CA THR A 140 -14.60 13.45 7.83
C THR A 140 -15.68 13.28 6.76
N LEU A 141 -15.57 13.99 5.62
CA LEU A 141 -16.51 13.86 4.50
C LEU A 141 -16.49 12.43 3.93
N TRP A 142 -15.30 11.89 3.64
CA TRP A 142 -15.20 10.52 3.14
C TRP A 142 -15.60 9.47 4.17
N THR A 143 -15.32 9.69 5.46
CA THR A 143 -15.81 8.84 6.54
C THR A 143 -17.34 8.83 6.56
N LEU A 144 -17.98 10.00 6.48
CA LEU A 144 -19.44 10.13 6.45
C LEU A 144 -20.04 9.33 5.28
N VAL A 145 -19.45 9.45 4.09
CA VAL A 145 -19.89 8.70 2.90
C VAL A 145 -19.73 7.19 3.13
N ALA A 146 -18.57 6.75 3.62
CA ALA A 146 -18.25 5.33 3.80
C ALA A 146 -19.16 4.68 4.86
N VAL A 147 -19.28 5.27 6.06
CA VAL A 147 -20.06 4.65 7.16
C VAL A 147 -21.56 4.64 6.91
N THR A 148 -22.06 5.47 6.00
CA THR A 148 -23.49 5.51 5.65
C THR A 148 -23.87 4.68 4.43
N GLU A 149 -22.89 4.03 3.79
CA GLU A 149 -23.14 3.18 2.63
C GLU A 149 -24.05 2.00 2.98
N GLY A 150 -25.12 1.81 2.22
CA GLY A 150 -26.11 0.76 2.45
C GLY A 150 -27.00 0.93 3.70
N GLN A 151 -26.86 2.05 4.43
CA GLN A 151 -27.59 2.30 5.68
C GLN A 151 -28.93 3.02 5.47
N GLY A 152 -29.30 3.35 4.23
CA GLY A 152 -30.56 4.04 3.92
C GLY A 152 -30.64 5.49 4.46
N ARG A 153 -29.49 6.17 4.55
CA ARG A 153 -29.38 7.56 5.05
C ARG A 153 -28.88 8.53 4.00
N ASP A 154 -28.94 8.17 2.73
CA ASP A 154 -28.35 8.94 1.62
C ASP A 154 -28.95 10.36 1.52
N GLU A 155 -30.26 10.50 1.68
CA GLU A 155 -30.90 11.83 1.64
C GLU A 155 -30.39 12.74 2.78
N ARG A 156 -30.23 12.21 3.98
CA ARG A 156 -29.65 12.97 5.09
C ARG A 156 -28.22 13.39 4.82
N VAL A 157 -27.43 12.50 4.23
CA VAL A 157 -26.04 12.82 3.84
C VAL A 157 -26.01 13.87 2.73
N LEU A 158 -26.90 13.81 1.75
CA LEU A 158 -27.01 14.82 0.69
C LEU A 158 -27.43 16.18 1.23
N GLU A 159 -28.33 16.25 2.21
CA GLU A 159 -28.70 17.48 2.91
C GLU A 159 -27.51 18.13 3.64
N LEU A 160 -26.58 17.34 4.17
CA LEU A 160 -25.36 17.81 4.80
C LEU A 160 -24.28 18.23 3.80
N LEU A 161 -24.08 17.46 2.73
CA LEU A 161 -23.07 17.72 1.71
C LEU A 161 -23.44 18.88 0.79
N GLY A 162 -24.73 19.05 0.48
CA GLY A 162 -25.23 20.04 -0.49
C GLY A 162 -24.73 21.46 -0.24
N PRO A 163 -24.92 22.03 0.98
CA PRO A 163 -24.43 23.38 1.30
C PRO A 163 -22.92 23.54 1.20
N ILE A 164 -22.14 22.49 1.51
CA ILE A 164 -20.69 22.50 1.43
C ILE A 164 -20.26 22.49 -0.02
N ALA A 165 -20.78 21.57 -0.82
CA ALA A 165 -20.50 21.47 -2.25
C ALA A 165 -20.87 22.76 -2.98
N GLU A 166 -22.00 23.36 -2.64
CA GLU A 166 -22.44 24.64 -3.22
C GLU A 166 -21.50 25.80 -2.85
N LYS A 167 -20.95 25.81 -1.63
CA LYS A 167 -19.93 26.80 -1.22
C LYS A 167 -18.66 26.64 -2.07
N VAL A 168 -18.23 25.41 -2.31
CA VAL A 168 -17.07 25.10 -3.18
C VAL A 168 -17.31 25.58 -4.61
N ARG A 169 -18.49 25.32 -5.17
CA ARG A 169 -18.86 25.76 -6.54
C ARG A 169 -18.86 27.26 -6.72
N ARG A 170 -19.30 28.02 -5.70
CA ARG A 170 -19.35 29.50 -5.77
C ARG A 170 -17.99 30.15 -5.79
N ASP A 171 -17.05 29.62 -5.04
CA ASP A 171 -15.72 30.23 -4.88
C ASP A 171 -14.63 29.19 -4.67
N PRO A 172 -14.25 28.45 -5.72
CA PRO A 172 -13.27 27.38 -5.62
C PRO A 172 -11.85 27.87 -5.32
N GLY A 173 -11.58 29.18 -5.49
CA GLY A 173 -10.26 29.79 -5.29
C GLY A 173 -9.91 30.14 -3.85
N GLN A 174 -10.90 30.22 -2.94
CA GLN A 174 -10.63 30.56 -1.53
C GLN A 174 -9.89 29.42 -0.80
N SER A 175 -8.85 29.79 -0.05
CA SER A 175 -8.03 28.80 0.68
C SER A 175 -8.83 27.98 1.70
N GLU A 176 -9.84 28.59 2.34
CA GLU A 176 -10.75 27.90 3.27
C GLU A 176 -11.64 26.84 2.60
N VAL A 177 -11.76 26.87 1.28
CA VAL A 177 -12.66 25.99 0.49
C VAL A 177 -11.88 24.91 -0.23
N ARG A 178 -10.58 25.10 -0.46
CA ARG A 178 -9.73 24.15 -1.19
C ARG A 178 -9.76 22.74 -0.57
N HIS A 179 -9.65 22.65 0.74
CA HIS A 179 -9.67 21.37 1.45
C HIS A 179 -11.08 20.75 1.57
N LEU A 180 -12.11 21.44 1.06
CA LEU A 180 -13.48 20.93 0.98
C LEU A 180 -13.88 20.49 -0.44
N SER A 181 -12.95 20.51 -1.41
CA SER A 181 -13.22 20.12 -2.82
C SER A 181 -13.76 18.68 -2.91
N ASP A 182 -13.36 17.80 -1.98
CA ASP A 182 -13.88 16.45 -1.92
C ASP A 182 -15.37 16.35 -1.61
N ALA A 183 -15.99 17.44 -1.11
CA ALA A 183 -17.46 17.49 -0.96
C ALA A 183 -18.19 17.33 -2.29
N LEU A 184 -17.58 17.76 -3.40
CA LEU A 184 -18.14 17.57 -4.74
C LEU A 184 -18.17 16.09 -5.11
N SER A 185 -17.03 15.42 -4.99
CA SER A 185 -16.91 13.98 -5.25
C SER A 185 -17.76 13.16 -4.29
N ALA A 186 -17.79 13.52 -3.01
CA ALA A 186 -18.64 12.90 -2.00
C ALA A 186 -20.13 13.02 -2.36
N GLN A 187 -20.59 14.20 -2.78
CA GLN A 187 -21.98 14.40 -3.23
C GLN A 187 -22.31 13.52 -4.44
N VAL A 188 -21.43 13.48 -5.44
CA VAL A 188 -21.59 12.64 -6.64
C VAL A 188 -21.71 11.16 -6.26
N ARG A 189 -20.84 10.67 -5.36
CA ARG A 189 -20.86 9.27 -4.89
C ARG A 189 -22.18 8.91 -4.18
N VAL A 190 -22.69 9.78 -3.33
CA VAL A 190 -23.97 9.54 -2.65
C VAL A 190 -25.15 9.58 -3.60
N LEU A 191 -25.17 10.51 -4.60
CA LEU A 191 -26.18 10.53 -5.65
C LEU A 191 -26.16 9.27 -6.51
N GLU A 192 -24.95 8.80 -6.90
CA GLU A 192 -24.77 7.56 -7.68
C GLU A 192 -25.37 6.37 -6.94
N ARG A 193 -24.97 6.13 -5.67
CA ARG A 193 -25.43 4.98 -4.89
C ARG A 193 -26.92 5.05 -4.51
N SER A 194 -27.50 6.26 -4.43
CA SER A 194 -28.94 6.45 -4.21
C SER A 194 -29.78 6.30 -5.49
N GLY A 195 -29.15 5.95 -6.63
CA GLY A 195 -29.81 5.76 -7.93
C GLY A 195 -30.12 7.07 -8.68
N ARG A 196 -29.68 8.24 -8.18
CA ARG A 196 -29.86 9.57 -8.82
C ARG A 196 -28.74 9.84 -9.83
N THR A 197 -28.50 8.88 -10.72
CA THR A 197 -27.34 8.82 -11.63
C THR A 197 -27.31 9.99 -12.62
N ASP A 198 -28.45 10.39 -13.18
CA ASP A 198 -28.51 11.51 -14.14
C ASP A 198 -28.16 12.84 -13.46
N GLU A 199 -28.56 13.01 -12.21
CA GLU A 199 -28.20 14.18 -11.40
C GLU A 199 -26.70 14.19 -11.07
N ALA A 200 -26.16 13.05 -10.66
CA ALA A 200 -24.72 12.86 -10.43
C ALA A 200 -23.91 13.24 -11.66
N LEU A 201 -24.30 12.75 -12.85
CA LEU A 201 -23.66 13.07 -14.12
C LEU A 201 -23.75 14.56 -14.47
N GLY A 202 -24.92 15.15 -14.28
CA GLY A 202 -25.13 16.57 -14.57
C GLY A 202 -24.26 17.48 -13.71
N LEU A 203 -24.16 17.18 -12.39
CA LEU A 203 -23.30 17.91 -11.46
C LEU A 203 -21.82 17.70 -11.79
N CYS A 204 -21.41 16.46 -12.00
CA CYS A 204 -20.02 16.10 -12.29
C CYS A 204 -19.53 16.80 -13.58
N ALA A 205 -20.34 16.81 -14.64
CA ALA A 205 -20.01 17.48 -15.88
C ALA A 205 -19.92 19.02 -15.72
N ALA A 206 -20.82 19.61 -14.91
CA ALA A 206 -20.80 21.04 -14.62
C ALA A 206 -19.57 21.42 -13.77
N ASP A 207 -19.23 20.62 -12.76
CA ASP A 207 -18.06 20.81 -11.90
C ASP A 207 -16.76 20.68 -12.70
N ALA A 208 -16.63 19.68 -13.57
CA ALA A 208 -15.51 19.50 -14.48
C ALA A 208 -15.33 20.68 -15.44
N ALA A 209 -16.43 21.22 -15.98
CA ALA A 209 -16.38 22.38 -16.86
C ALA A 209 -15.95 23.67 -16.12
N ALA A 210 -16.40 23.85 -14.88
CA ALA A 210 -16.16 25.05 -14.09
C ALA A 210 -14.81 25.05 -13.36
N MET A 211 -14.30 23.86 -12.96
CA MET A 211 -13.18 23.70 -12.02
C MET A 211 -12.09 22.76 -12.55
N ARG A 212 -11.65 22.97 -13.79
CA ARG A 212 -10.57 22.16 -14.37
C ARG A 212 -9.32 22.14 -13.49
N GLY A 213 -8.73 20.95 -13.36
CA GLY A 213 -7.52 20.75 -12.58
C GLY A 213 -7.74 20.57 -11.08
N TRP A 214 -8.99 20.58 -10.59
CA TRP A 214 -9.34 20.40 -9.17
C TRP A 214 -9.82 18.98 -8.82
N GLY A 215 -9.58 18.02 -9.68
CA GLY A 215 -10.03 16.63 -9.47
C GLY A 215 -11.42 16.34 -10.04
N ALA A 216 -12.22 17.35 -10.38
CA ALA A 216 -13.56 17.18 -10.94
C ALA A 216 -13.55 16.42 -12.27
N ASP A 217 -12.55 16.66 -13.12
CA ASP A 217 -12.36 15.91 -14.38
C ASP A 217 -12.15 14.41 -14.12
N ARG A 218 -11.40 14.05 -13.08
CA ARG A 218 -11.14 12.66 -12.68
C ARG A 218 -12.42 11.98 -12.18
N GLU A 219 -13.18 12.64 -11.32
CA GLU A 219 -14.44 12.09 -10.82
C GLU A 219 -15.45 11.91 -11.96
N HIS A 220 -15.54 12.87 -12.90
CA HIS A 220 -16.41 12.76 -14.07
C HIS A 220 -16.02 11.55 -14.94
N ALA A 221 -14.73 11.40 -15.26
CA ALA A 221 -14.23 10.25 -16.01
C ALA A 221 -14.50 8.92 -15.30
N SER A 222 -14.26 8.87 -13.99
CA SER A 222 -14.50 7.69 -13.17
C SER A 222 -15.99 7.31 -13.11
N LEU A 223 -16.88 8.29 -12.97
CA LEU A 223 -18.33 8.07 -13.00
C LEU A 223 -18.78 7.53 -14.34
N LEU A 224 -18.34 8.13 -15.47
CA LEU A 224 -18.65 7.64 -16.81
C LEU A 224 -18.16 6.20 -17.03
N ALA A 225 -16.98 5.87 -16.52
CA ALA A 225 -16.44 4.51 -16.59
C ALA A 225 -17.32 3.51 -15.84
N ARG A 226 -17.67 3.80 -14.58
CA ARG A 226 -18.56 2.94 -13.76
C ARG A 226 -19.93 2.73 -14.41
N LEU A 227 -20.45 3.75 -15.13
CA LEU A 227 -21.73 3.70 -15.83
C LEU A 227 -21.65 3.11 -17.25
N GLY A 228 -20.46 2.71 -17.70
CA GLY A 228 -20.26 2.19 -19.05
C GLY A 228 -20.51 3.20 -20.19
N ARG A 229 -20.44 4.52 -19.90
CA ARG A 229 -20.67 5.61 -20.87
C ARG A 229 -19.41 5.85 -21.73
N VAL A 230 -18.95 4.80 -22.43
CA VAL A 230 -17.65 4.75 -23.12
C VAL A 230 -17.50 5.80 -24.20
N THR A 231 -18.60 6.18 -24.89
CA THR A 231 -18.55 7.22 -25.92
C THR A 231 -18.20 8.60 -25.34
N GLU A 232 -18.84 8.98 -24.24
CA GLU A 232 -18.57 10.24 -23.55
C GLU A 232 -17.20 10.23 -22.89
N LEU A 233 -16.82 9.09 -22.31
CA LEU A 233 -15.49 8.88 -21.74
C LEU A 233 -14.38 9.03 -22.79
N ARG A 234 -14.62 8.55 -24.02
CA ARG A 234 -13.70 8.77 -25.15
C ARG A 234 -13.56 10.27 -25.50
N GLU A 235 -14.65 11.01 -25.48
CA GLU A 235 -14.62 12.46 -25.74
C GLU A 235 -13.75 13.18 -24.70
N LEU A 236 -13.86 12.80 -23.43
CA LEU A 236 -12.98 13.32 -22.37
C LEU A 236 -11.52 12.91 -22.59
N ALA A 237 -11.25 11.63 -22.91
CA ALA A 237 -9.92 11.08 -23.10
C ALA A 237 -9.19 11.65 -24.33
N THR A 238 -9.91 12.24 -25.27
CA THR A 238 -9.35 12.91 -26.46
C THR A 238 -9.39 14.44 -26.35
N GLY A 239 -9.97 14.96 -25.29
CA GLY A 239 -10.16 16.39 -25.05
C GLY A 239 -9.17 16.98 -24.04
N PRO A 240 -9.46 18.17 -23.54
CA PRO A 240 -8.61 18.86 -22.55
C PRO A 240 -8.50 18.15 -21.20
N ALA A 241 -9.39 17.20 -20.90
CA ALA A 241 -9.38 16.39 -19.68
C ALA A 241 -8.65 15.04 -19.85
N ALA A 242 -7.92 14.85 -20.96
CA ALA A 242 -7.28 13.57 -21.31
C ALA A 242 -6.44 12.97 -20.17
N ALA A 243 -5.63 13.78 -19.47
CA ALA A 243 -4.80 13.32 -18.36
C ALA A 243 -5.60 12.61 -17.24
N ALA A 244 -6.86 13.02 -17.02
CA ALA A 244 -7.74 12.42 -16.03
C ALA A 244 -8.56 11.24 -16.57
N ALA A 245 -8.81 11.20 -17.89
CA ALA A 245 -9.80 10.31 -18.51
C ALA A 245 -9.18 9.11 -19.24
N VAL A 246 -7.90 9.14 -19.61
CA VAL A 246 -7.26 8.07 -20.41
C VAL A 246 -7.27 6.74 -19.66
N ARG A 247 -6.85 6.68 -18.39
CA ARG A 247 -6.83 5.42 -17.61
C ARG A 247 -8.25 4.83 -17.48
N PRO A 248 -9.27 5.57 -17.00
CA PRO A 248 -10.65 5.07 -16.95
C PRO A 248 -11.18 4.60 -18.31
N TYR A 249 -10.82 5.29 -19.41
CA TYR A 249 -11.23 4.91 -20.76
C TYR A 249 -10.60 3.58 -21.22
N VAL A 250 -9.30 3.42 -20.98
CA VAL A 250 -8.57 2.18 -21.30
C VAL A 250 -9.15 1.00 -20.52
N GLU A 251 -9.35 1.15 -19.21
CA GLU A 251 -9.95 0.12 -18.36
C GLU A 251 -11.38 -0.26 -18.79
N ALA A 252 -12.20 0.74 -19.16
CA ALA A 252 -13.55 0.49 -19.68
C ALA A 252 -13.52 -0.26 -21.03
N LEU A 253 -12.58 0.04 -21.91
CA LEU A 253 -12.40 -0.69 -23.17
C LEU A 253 -11.95 -2.14 -22.92
N GLU A 254 -11.03 -2.38 -21.97
CA GLU A 254 -10.61 -3.73 -21.57
C GLU A 254 -11.79 -4.53 -21.03
N ALA A 255 -12.59 -3.96 -20.14
CA ALA A 255 -13.77 -4.61 -19.58
C ALA A 255 -14.80 -5.03 -20.66
N LEU A 256 -14.84 -4.29 -21.78
CA LEU A 256 -15.67 -4.61 -22.95
C LEU A 256 -15.00 -5.53 -23.97
N GLY A 257 -13.77 -6.02 -23.70
CA GLY A 257 -13.01 -6.82 -24.65
C GLY A 257 -12.48 -6.05 -25.87
N ARG A 258 -12.52 -4.70 -25.85
CA ARG A 258 -12.06 -3.81 -26.93
C ARG A 258 -10.58 -3.44 -26.75
N THR A 259 -9.76 -4.42 -26.43
CA THR A 259 -8.34 -4.23 -26.07
C THR A 259 -7.50 -3.64 -27.19
N ALA A 260 -7.79 -3.97 -28.46
CA ALA A 260 -7.08 -3.41 -29.62
C ALA A 260 -7.31 -1.89 -29.77
N GLU A 261 -8.49 -1.41 -29.39
CA GLU A 261 -8.79 0.02 -29.42
C GLU A 261 -8.08 0.75 -28.26
N ALA A 262 -8.03 0.13 -27.07
CA ALA A 262 -7.29 0.64 -25.93
C ALA A 262 -5.78 0.77 -26.26
N GLU A 263 -5.20 -0.26 -26.86
CA GLU A 263 -3.80 -0.25 -27.31
C GLU A 263 -3.54 0.84 -28.36
N SER A 264 -4.41 0.93 -29.39
CA SER A 264 -4.26 1.94 -30.43
C SER A 264 -4.33 3.37 -29.87
N HIS A 265 -5.22 3.60 -28.90
CA HIS A 265 -5.35 4.90 -28.24
C HIS A 265 -4.09 5.27 -27.46
N LEU A 266 -3.56 4.34 -26.63
CA LEU A 266 -2.33 4.57 -25.87
C LEU A 266 -1.13 4.79 -26.75
N ARG A 267 -0.94 3.99 -27.84
CA ARG A 267 0.15 4.19 -28.80
C ARG A 267 0.10 5.58 -29.44
N GLY A 268 -1.10 6.04 -29.81
CA GLY A 268 -1.24 7.39 -30.36
C GLY A 268 -0.86 8.48 -29.36
N LEU A 269 -1.15 8.30 -28.09
CA LEU A 269 -0.75 9.23 -27.03
C LEU A 269 0.76 9.20 -26.75
N VAL A 270 1.37 8.02 -26.75
CA VAL A 270 2.83 7.88 -26.61
C VAL A 270 3.58 8.60 -27.72
N GLU A 271 3.06 8.55 -28.96
CA GLU A 271 3.67 9.22 -30.12
C GLU A 271 3.49 10.75 -30.13
N THR A 272 2.43 11.26 -29.50
CA THR A 272 2.03 12.67 -29.65
C THR A 272 2.13 13.52 -28.38
N ALA A 273 2.20 12.91 -27.22
CA ALA A 273 2.28 13.64 -25.96
C ALA A 273 3.67 14.23 -25.72
N GLU A 274 3.72 15.43 -25.14
CA GLU A 274 4.96 16.07 -24.70
C GLU A 274 5.67 15.29 -23.59
N TYR A 275 4.89 14.64 -22.70
CA TYR A 275 5.36 13.82 -21.58
C TYR A 275 4.69 12.44 -21.64
N PRO A 276 5.21 11.49 -22.41
CA PRO A 276 4.56 10.21 -22.67
C PRO A 276 4.63 9.20 -21.53
N GLY A 277 5.52 9.33 -20.56
CA GLY A 277 5.86 8.31 -19.55
C GLY A 277 4.65 7.69 -18.83
N SER A 278 3.62 8.49 -18.50
CA SER A 278 2.39 7.96 -17.90
C SER A 278 1.60 7.05 -18.85
N TYR A 279 1.61 7.34 -20.15
CA TYR A 279 0.92 6.54 -21.17
C TYR A 279 1.73 5.30 -21.55
N GLU A 280 3.05 5.40 -21.53
CA GLU A 280 3.96 4.27 -21.69
C GLU A 280 3.78 3.24 -20.58
N ASN A 281 3.67 3.68 -19.33
CA ASN A 281 3.38 2.80 -18.21
C ASN A 281 2.01 2.11 -18.37
N GLN A 282 0.97 2.83 -18.78
CA GLN A 282 -0.35 2.25 -19.03
C GLN A 282 -0.33 1.25 -20.21
N LEU A 283 0.45 1.54 -21.27
CA LEU A 283 0.62 0.62 -22.40
C LEU A 283 1.37 -0.65 -21.98
N LEU A 284 2.43 -0.50 -21.20
CA LEU A 284 3.16 -1.62 -20.59
C LEU A 284 2.21 -2.52 -19.79
N GLU A 285 1.48 -1.94 -18.83
CA GLU A 285 0.50 -2.66 -18.00
C GLU A 285 -0.56 -3.37 -18.85
N LEU A 286 -1.12 -2.69 -19.87
CA LEU A 286 -2.12 -3.25 -20.78
C LEU A 286 -1.59 -4.50 -21.50
N LEU A 287 -0.41 -4.42 -22.10
CA LEU A 287 0.20 -5.52 -22.84
C LEU A 287 0.60 -6.68 -21.93
N MET A 288 1.09 -6.38 -20.71
CA MET A 288 1.40 -7.38 -19.67
C MET A 288 0.15 -8.17 -19.27
N ARG A 289 -1.00 -7.49 -19.01
CA ARG A 289 -2.27 -8.17 -18.70
C ARG A 289 -2.76 -9.06 -19.84
N GLN A 290 -2.41 -8.77 -21.09
CA GLN A 290 -2.71 -9.60 -22.25
C GLN A 290 -1.72 -10.78 -22.44
N GLY A 291 -0.69 -10.91 -21.62
CA GLY A 291 0.36 -11.91 -21.76
C GLY A 291 1.32 -11.65 -22.94
N ARG A 292 1.32 -10.44 -23.49
CA ARG A 292 2.15 -10.02 -24.62
C ARG A 292 3.45 -9.38 -24.13
N PHE A 293 4.24 -10.15 -23.41
CA PHE A 293 5.39 -9.67 -22.65
C PHE A 293 6.48 -9.04 -23.51
N GLU A 294 6.86 -9.70 -24.62
CA GLU A 294 7.87 -9.20 -25.55
C GLU A 294 7.42 -7.91 -26.25
N ASP A 295 6.13 -7.82 -26.62
CA ASP A 295 5.54 -6.60 -27.20
C ASP A 295 5.52 -5.47 -26.18
N ALA A 296 5.24 -5.78 -24.91
CA ALA A 296 5.20 -4.82 -23.83
C ALA A 296 6.59 -4.18 -23.59
N VAL A 297 7.63 -5.01 -23.48
CA VAL A 297 9.02 -4.56 -23.35
C VAL A 297 9.42 -3.71 -24.55
N LYS A 298 9.19 -4.20 -25.76
CA LYS A 298 9.56 -3.49 -26.99
C LYS A 298 8.86 -2.14 -27.16
N ALA A 299 7.63 -2.01 -26.65
CA ALA A 299 6.87 -0.77 -26.74
C ALA A 299 7.52 0.38 -25.95
N VAL A 300 8.25 0.06 -24.88
CA VAL A 300 8.81 1.03 -23.93
C VAL A 300 10.34 0.95 -23.77
N GLU A 301 11.02 0.03 -24.48
CA GLU A 301 12.49 -0.16 -24.33
C GLU A 301 13.32 1.09 -24.61
N HIS A 302 12.82 1.98 -25.48
CA HIS A 302 13.50 3.23 -25.84
C HIS A 302 13.59 4.24 -24.68
N THR A 303 12.79 4.06 -23.63
CA THR A 303 12.78 4.93 -22.45
C THR A 303 13.60 4.39 -21.29
N PHE A 304 14.01 3.11 -21.33
CA PHE A 304 14.73 2.47 -20.22
C PHE A 304 16.12 3.07 -19.94
N ASP A 305 16.76 3.70 -20.90
CA ASP A 305 18.01 4.42 -20.71
C ASP A 305 17.82 5.93 -20.49
N ASN A 306 16.59 6.40 -20.36
CA ASN A 306 16.32 7.77 -19.97
C ASN A 306 16.70 7.94 -18.49
N LEU A 307 17.63 8.86 -18.22
CA LEU A 307 18.17 9.12 -16.89
C LEU A 307 17.10 9.48 -15.84
N HIS A 308 15.94 9.96 -16.30
CA HIS A 308 14.85 10.39 -15.41
C HIS A 308 13.74 9.36 -15.22
N ASP A 309 13.76 8.21 -15.93
CA ASP A 309 12.66 7.24 -15.95
C ASP A 309 13.06 5.81 -15.51
N GLY A 310 13.99 5.68 -14.57
CA GLY A 310 14.31 4.39 -13.93
C GLY A 310 13.09 3.65 -13.38
N ASN A 311 12.04 4.39 -13.06
CA ASN A 311 10.77 3.85 -12.56
C ASN A 311 10.06 2.94 -13.59
N LEU A 312 10.13 3.25 -14.90
CA LEU A 312 9.49 2.42 -15.92
C LEU A 312 10.23 1.09 -16.12
N LEU A 313 11.55 1.12 -16.08
CA LEU A 313 12.37 -0.10 -16.10
C LEU A 313 12.05 -0.99 -14.89
N GLN A 314 12.00 -0.41 -13.69
CA GLN A 314 11.65 -1.13 -12.47
C GLN A 314 10.23 -1.72 -12.56
N ALA A 315 9.24 -0.95 -13.02
CA ALA A 315 7.88 -1.43 -13.22
C ALA A 315 7.83 -2.61 -14.20
N ALA A 316 8.55 -2.53 -15.32
CA ALA A 316 8.62 -3.62 -16.31
C ALA A 316 9.23 -4.89 -15.70
N MET A 317 10.32 -4.76 -14.96
CA MET A 317 10.98 -5.89 -14.28
C MET A 317 10.06 -6.56 -13.25
N VAL A 318 9.38 -5.77 -12.43
CA VAL A 318 8.42 -6.26 -11.42
C VAL A 318 7.26 -7.00 -12.08
N LEU A 319 6.60 -6.38 -13.06
CA LEU A 319 5.46 -6.98 -13.75
C LEU A 319 5.84 -8.28 -14.47
N LEU A 320 7.01 -8.35 -15.09
CA LEU A 320 7.53 -9.58 -15.71
C LEU A 320 7.78 -10.67 -14.68
N ALA A 321 8.41 -10.32 -13.55
CA ALA A 321 8.68 -11.26 -12.48
C ALA A 321 7.40 -11.83 -11.85
N GLU A 322 6.38 -11.00 -11.62
CA GLU A 322 5.06 -11.42 -11.14
C GLU A 322 4.37 -12.41 -12.09
N GLN A 323 4.64 -12.32 -13.38
CA GLN A 323 4.15 -13.26 -14.40
C GLN A 323 5.08 -14.47 -14.61
N GLY A 324 6.13 -14.63 -13.79
CA GLY A 324 7.10 -15.71 -13.88
C GLY A 324 8.05 -15.59 -15.08
N ARG A 325 8.09 -14.43 -15.76
CA ARG A 325 8.98 -14.17 -16.91
C ARG A 325 10.33 -13.60 -16.46
N HIS A 326 10.97 -14.33 -15.52
CA HIS A 326 12.29 -13.95 -14.97
C HIS A 326 13.37 -13.86 -16.05
N ASP A 327 13.23 -14.62 -17.15
CA ASP A 327 14.10 -14.60 -18.34
C ASP A 327 14.12 -13.19 -18.96
N LEU A 328 12.96 -12.66 -19.32
CA LEU A 328 12.84 -11.33 -19.92
C LEU A 328 13.21 -10.22 -18.92
N ALA A 329 12.81 -10.36 -17.66
CA ALA A 329 13.19 -9.40 -16.62
C ALA A 329 14.73 -9.31 -16.47
N LEU A 330 15.44 -10.44 -16.55
CA LEU A 330 16.89 -10.47 -16.53
C LEU A 330 17.52 -9.79 -17.77
N GLU A 331 16.96 -9.99 -18.96
CA GLU A 331 17.43 -9.32 -20.18
C GLU A 331 17.37 -7.79 -20.03
N LEU A 332 16.37 -7.25 -19.28
CA LEU A 332 16.27 -5.83 -19.02
C LEU A 332 17.39 -5.28 -18.10
N THR A 333 18.02 -6.13 -17.32
CA THR A 333 19.16 -5.72 -16.47
C THR A 333 20.47 -5.60 -17.24
N ASP A 334 20.56 -6.24 -18.42
CA ASP A 334 21.75 -6.25 -19.26
C ASP A 334 21.81 -5.02 -20.16
N GLY A 335 23.01 -4.57 -20.49
CA GLY A 335 23.25 -3.55 -21.54
C GLY A 335 22.87 -2.11 -21.16
N ARG A 336 22.63 -1.82 -19.89
CA ARG A 336 22.38 -0.45 -19.43
C ARG A 336 23.61 0.43 -19.60
N SER A 337 23.39 1.69 -20.00
CA SER A 337 24.50 2.62 -20.22
C SER A 337 25.23 2.92 -18.91
N PRO A 338 26.57 3.19 -18.94
CA PRO A 338 27.29 3.61 -17.74
C PRO A 338 26.72 4.87 -17.10
N ASP A 339 26.21 5.80 -17.91
CA ASP A 339 25.60 7.04 -17.44
C ASP A 339 24.28 6.77 -16.68
N PHE A 340 23.45 5.85 -17.20
CA PHE A 340 22.23 5.39 -16.49
C PHE A 340 22.59 4.76 -15.15
N LEU A 341 23.57 3.86 -15.13
CA LEU A 341 23.99 3.16 -13.92
C LEU A 341 24.57 4.12 -12.87
N ALA A 342 25.31 5.15 -13.30
CA ALA A 342 25.88 6.15 -12.40
C ALA A 342 24.80 7.11 -11.86
N HIS A 343 23.84 7.53 -12.71
CA HIS A 343 22.80 8.49 -12.31
C HIS A 343 21.78 7.90 -11.34
N ASN A 344 21.42 6.63 -11.53
CA ASN A 344 20.38 5.97 -10.73
C ASN A 344 20.95 5.24 -9.51
N GLU A 345 22.22 5.48 -9.13
CA GLU A 345 22.87 4.74 -8.03
C GLU A 345 22.55 3.24 -8.07
N ALA A 346 22.75 2.59 -9.20
CA ALA A 346 22.14 1.35 -9.65
C ALA A 346 22.30 0.11 -8.73
N PHE A 347 22.38 0.31 -7.42
CA PHE A 347 22.33 -0.77 -6.41
C PHE A 347 21.06 -1.59 -6.55
N TRP A 348 19.91 -0.93 -6.71
CA TRP A 348 18.62 -1.60 -6.87
C TRP A 348 18.57 -2.50 -8.11
N LEU A 349 19.19 -2.09 -9.22
CA LEU A 349 19.22 -2.90 -10.45
C LEU A 349 20.04 -4.18 -10.24
N ARG A 350 21.20 -4.06 -9.59
CA ARG A 350 22.09 -5.16 -9.26
C ARG A 350 21.42 -6.15 -8.29
N ASP A 351 20.76 -5.65 -7.27
CA ASP A 351 20.09 -6.47 -6.27
C ASP A 351 18.88 -7.21 -6.88
N ASN A 352 18.09 -6.51 -7.71
CA ASN A 352 17.02 -7.16 -8.48
C ASN A 352 17.54 -8.20 -9.45
N ARG A 353 18.69 -7.96 -10.10
CA ARG A 353 19.32 -8.95 -10.97
C ARG A 353 19.66 -10.24 -10.23
N TRP A 354 20.31 -10.16 -9.07
CA TRP A 354 20.62 -11.35 -8.27
C TRP A 354 19.38 -12.08 -7.80
N TRP A 355 18.34 -11.32 -7.42
CA TRP A 355 17.06 -11.89 -7.07
C TRP A 355 16.44 -12.65 -8.27
N LEU A 356 16.34 -12.04 -9.44
CA LEU A 356 15.83 -12.68 -10.67
C LEU A 356 16.64 -13.92 -11.05
N MET A 357 17.97 -13.87 -10.92
CA MET A 357 18.81 -15.03 -11.16
C MET A 357 18.52 -16.16 -10.17
N GLY A 358 18.30 -15.85 -8.90
CA GLY A 358 17.90 -16.81 -7.88
C GLY A 358 16.57 -17.50 -8.23
N GLU A 359 15.53 -16.71 -8.53
CA GLU A 359 14.20 -17.22 -8.88
C GLU A 359 14.19 -18.00 -10.21
N SER A 360 15.08 -17.69 -11.16
CA SER A 360 15.23 -18.41 -12.42
C SER A 360 16.13 -19.65 -12.35
N GLY A 361 16.56 -20.08 -11.17
CA GLY A 361 17.42 -21.25 -10.97
C GLY A 361 18.91 -21.01 -11.26
N ARG A 362 19.35 -19.74 -11.40
CA ARG A 362 20.74 -19.33 -11.66
C ARG A 362 21.44 -18.82 -10.38
N ALA A 363 21.01 -19.31 -9.21
CA ALA A 363 21.53 -18.86 -7.92
C ALA A 363 23.05 -18.99 -7.76
N ARG A 364 23.68 -20.00 -8.42
CA ARG A 364 25.14 -20.18 -8.40
C ARG A 364 25.86 -19.08 -9.14
N ASP A 365 25.32 -18.69 -10.31
CA ASP A 365 25.89 -17.62 -11.12
C ASP A 365 25.77 -16.29 -10.35
N ALA A 366 24.58 -15.99 -9.82
CA ALA A 366 24.33 -14.80 -9.00
C ALA A 366 25.30 -14.70 -7.81
N ARG A 367 25.52 -15.82 -7.10
CA ARG A 367 26.48 -15.87 -6.00
C ARG A 367 27.93 -15.64 -6.46
N THR A 368 28.29 -16.13 -7.64
CA THR A 368 29.63 -15.91 -8.22
C THR A 368 29.82 -14.44 -8.57
N GLU A 369 28.83 -13.78 -9.17
CA GLU A 369 28.84 -12.33 -9.43
C GLU A 369 28.96 -11.54 -8.14
N LEU A 370 28.15 -11.86 -7.13
CA LEU A 370 28.16 -11.21 -5.82
C LEU A 370 29.51 -11.32 -5.10
N LEU A 371 30.13 -12.52 -5.13
CA LEU A 371 31.42 -12.77 -4.49
C LEU A 371 32.60 -12.11 -5.22
N ALA A 372 32.44 -11.75 -6.48
CA ALA A 372 33.46 -11.03 -7.23
C ALA A 372 33.57 -9.55 -6.87
N LEU A 373 32.56 -8.99 -6.22
CA LEU A 373 32.55 -7.59 -5.77
C LEU A 373 33.28 -7.45 -4.42
N PRO A 374 33.89 -6.27 -4.14
CA PRO A 374 34.39 -5.94 -2.81
C PRO A 374 33.28 -6.04 -1.74
N ALA A 375 33.64 -6.46 -0.53
CA ALA A 375 32.65 -6.71 0.52
C ALA A 375 31.96 -5.43 1.01
N ASP A 376 32.60 -4.31 0.88
CA ASP A 376 32.14 -2.98 1.28
C ASP A 376 31.30 -2.26 0.20
N GLU A 377 31.18 -2.85 -0.98
CA GLU A 377 30.33 -2.33 -2.07
C GLU A 377 28.91 -2.91 -2.07
N VAL A 378 28.62 -3.86 -1.19
CA VAL A 378 27.33 -4.56 -1.15
C VAL A 378 26.76 -4.57 0.25
N ASP A 379 25.73 -3.78 0.43
CA ASP A 379 24.92 -3.84 1.65
C ASP A 379 24.24 -5.21 1.73
N ASP A 380 24.04 -5.73 2.95
CA ASP A 380 23.40 -7.02 3.20
C ASP A 380 23.97 -8.21 2.40
N ARG A 381 25.29 -8.16 2.07
CA ARG A 381 25.98 -9.19 1.28
C ARG A 381 25.77 -10.60 1.84
N GLU A 382 25.98 -10.79 3.14
CA GLU A 382 25.92 -12.11 3.77
C GLU A 382 24.49 -12.69 3.79
N PRO A 383 23.43 -11.93 4.12
CA PRO A 383 22.05 -12.37 3.96
C PRO A 383 21.69 -12.72 2.50
N THR A 384 22.19 -11.97 1.52
CA THR A 384 21.95 -12.25 0.09
C THR A 384 22.65 -13.56 -0.33
N ILE A 385 23.90 -13.81 0.12
CA ILE A 385 24.60 -15.09 -0.10
C ILE A 385 23.78 -16.24 0.46
N ALA A 386 23.26 -16.10 1.68
CA ALA A 386 22.48 -17.16 2.32
C ALA A 386 21.16 -17.42 1.57
N TRP A 387 20.48 -16.36 1.12
CA TRP A 387 19.28 -16.52 0.30
C TRP A 387 19.59 -17.26 -1.01
N LEU A 388 20.65 -16.90 -1.71
CA LEU A 388 21.11 -17.60 -2.93
C LEU A 388 21.51 -19.06 -2.67
N LEU A 389 22.09 -19.37 -1.51
CA LEU A 389 22.33 -20.75 -1.08
C LEU A 389 21.03 -21.55 -0.95
N ALA A 390 20.01 -20.94 -0.36
CA ALA A 390 18.71 -21.57 -0.21
C ALA A 390 18.03 -21.81 -1.58
N GLN A 391 18.11 -20.85 -2.52
CA GLN A 391 17.63 -21.02 -3.89
C GLN A 391 18.37 -22.12 -4.66
N ASP A 392 19.66 -22.39 -4.33
CA ASP A 392 20.45 -23.52 -4.85
C ASP A 392 20.13 -24.86 -4.15
N GLY A 393 19.09 -24.92 -3.31
CA GLY A 393 18.67 -26.10 -2.56
C GLY A 393 19.52 -26.39 -1.31
N ARG A 394 20.44 -25.52 -0.92
CA ARG A 394 21.36 -25.68 0.24
C ARG A 394 20.81 -24.99 1.49
N VAL A 395 19.53 -25.28 1.82
CA VAL A 395 18.79 -24.55 2.84
C VAL A 395 19.42 -24.64 4.23
N GLU A 396 19.87 -25.81 4.67
CA GLU A 396 20.50 -25.96 5.99
C GLU A 396 21.84 -25.20 6.10
N GLU A 397 22.58 -25.09 5.02
CA GLU A 397 23.79 -24.28 4.96
C GLU A 397 23.46 -22.79 5.03
N ALA A 398 22.42 -22.35 4.34
CA ALA A 398 21.92 -20.99 4.42
C ALA A 398 21.48 -20.63 5.85
N ILE A 399 20.72 -21.50 6.51
CA ILE A 399 20.31 -21.34 7.90
C ILE A 399 21.52 -21.25 8.82
N ALA A 400 22.51 -22.15 8.66
CA ALA A 400 23.74 -22.14 9.47
C ALA A 400 24.54 -20.84 9.27
N HIS A 401 24.57 -20.33 8.06
CA HIS A 401 25.24 -19.09 7.70
C HIS A 401 24.57 -17.85 8.34
N LEU A 402 23.23 -17.80 8.35
CA LEU A 402 22.47 -16.68 8.89
C LEU A 402 22.45 -16.59 10.42
N ARG A 403 22.48 -17.72 11.12
CA ARG A 403 22.34 -17.77 12.60
C ARG A 403 23.27 -16.82 13.36
N PRO A 404 24.57 -16.66 13.01
CA PRO A 404 25.46 -15.75 13.73
C PRO A 404 25.38 -14.31 13.29
N LEU A 405 24.65 -14.00 12.22
CA LEU A 405 24.62 -12.67 11.62
C LEU A 405 23.66 -11.74 12.36
N PRO A 406 24.08 -10.52 12.69
CA PRO A 406 23.19 -9.49 13.22
C PRO A 406 22.42 -8.81 12.09
N GLY A 407 21.37 -8.07 12.46
CA GLY A 407 20.68 -7.16 11.58
C GLY A 407 19.38 -7.72 10.99
N ARG A 408 18.49 -6.80 10.66
CA ARG A 408 17.11 -7.10 10.25
C ARG A 408 17.03 -8.06 9.06
N ARG A 409 17.83 -7.82 8.02
CA ARG A 409 17.82 -8.68 6.82
C ARG A 409 18.20 -10.12 7.16
N ALA A 410 19.20 -10.33 8.01
CA ALA A 410 19.66 -11.67 8.35
C ALA A 410 18.60 -12.50 9.09
N TRP A 411 18.00 -11.95 10.16
CA TRP A 411 16.98 -12.71 10.89
C TRP A 411 15.65 -12.81 10.11
N THR A 412 15.31 -11.86 9.22
CA THR A 412 14.14 -11.99 8.35
C THR A 412 14.30 -13.16 7.39
N VAL A 413 15.40 -13.22 6.64
CA VAL A 413 15.69 -14.34 5.73
C VAL A 413 15.77 -15.67 6.48
N LEU A 414 16.39 -15.68 7.65
CA LEU A 414 16.45 -16.88 8.51
C LEU A 414 15.05 -17.37 8.91
N ALA A 415 14.18 -16.46 9.33
CA ALA A 415 12.82 -16.81 9.73
C ALA A 415 12.01 -17.35 8.54
N GLU A 416 12.11 -16.74 7.37
CA GLU A 416 11.45 -17.22 6.14
C GLU A 416 11.91 -18.64 5.76
N LEU A 417 13.22 -18.90 5.79
CA LEU A 417 13.77 -20.23 5.50
C LEU A 417 13.28 -21.28 6.50
N LEU A 418 13.24 -20.95 7.78
CA LEU A 418 12.75 -21.86 8.84
C LEU A 418 11.26 -22.16 8.67
N VAL A 419 10.44 -21.19 8.27
CA VAL A 419 9.02 -21.40 7.92
C VAL A 419 8.88 -22.36 6.74
N GLY A 420 9.66 -22.14 5.68
CA GLY A 420 9.68 -23.03 4.51
C GLY A 420 10.04 -24.48 4.86
N GLN A 421 10.74 -24.70 6.00
CA GLN A 421 11.06 -26.04 6.53
C GLN A 421 10.07 -26.55 7.59
N GLY A 422 8.96 -25.81 7.85
CA GLY A 422 7.98 -26.15 8.91
C GLY A 422 8.51 -25.97 10.34
N ARG A 423 9.62 -25.25 10.54
CA ARG A 423 10.29 -25.03 11.83
C ARG A 423 9.77 -23.74 12.49
N PHE A 424 8.45 -23.64 12.68
CA PHE A 424 7.74 -22.41 13.05
C PHE A 424 8.22 -21.82 14.40
N ALA A 425 8.43 -22.64 15.42
CA ALA A 425 8.92 -22.19 16.72
C ALA A 425 10.33 -21.59 16.64
N GLU A 426 11.19 -22.17 15.80
CA GLU A 426 12.54 -21.64 15.55
C GLU A 426 12.49 -20.36 14.74
N ALA A 427 11.56 -20.25 13.76
CA ALA A 427 11.37 -19.05 12.99
C ALA A 427 11.00 -17.85 13.87
N ILE A 428 10.06 -18.05 14.80
CA ILE A 428 9.70 -17.02 15.79
C ILE A 428 10.88 -16.72 16.73
N ALA A 429 11.64 -17.75 17.15
CA ALA A 429 12.79 -17.56 18.02
C ALA A 429 13.95 -16.81 17.34
N ALA A 430 14.03 -16.87 16.01
CA ALA A 430 15.02 -16.15 15.22
C ALA A 430 14.73 -14.63 15.12
N VAL A 431 13.47 -14.22 15.27
CA VAL A 431 13.10 -12.80 15.29
C VAL A 431 13.41 -12.21 16.67
N PRO A 432 14.27 -11.18 16.76
CA PRO A 432 14.57 -10.50 18.02
C PRO A 432 13.34 -9.86 18.65
N ASP A 433 13.37 -9.60 19.94
CA ASP A 433 12.33 -8.79 20.57
C ASP A 433 12.40 -7.32 20.14
N VAL A 434 11.31 -6.57 20.40
CA VAL A 434 11.15 -5.17 19.97
C VAL A 434 12.30 -4.30 20.50
N ALA A 435 12.73 -4.50 21.75
CA ALA A 435 13.79 -3.69 22.35
C ALA A 435 15.15 -3.90 21.64
N THR A 436 15.44 -5.14 21.26
CA THR A 436 16.64 -5.50 20.48
C THR A 436 16.58 -4.89 19.08
N GLN A 437 15.41 -4.97 18.41
CA GLN A 437 15.22 -4.36 17.08
C GLN A 437 15.39 -2.83 17.11
N GLN A 438 14.83 -2.15 18.11
CA GLN A 438 15.01 -0.71 18.31
C GLN A 438 16.46 -0.32 18.54
N GLU A 439 17.22 -1.16 19.27
CA GLU A 439 18.65 -0.93 19.50
C GLU A 439 19.47 -1.15 18.22
N GLU A 440 19.14 -2.16 17.41
CA GLU A 440 19.77 -2.40 16.11
C GLU A 440 19.55 -1.21 15.16
N GLU A 441 18.33 -0.70 15.10
CA GLU A 441 17.98 0.47 14.28
C GLU A 441 18.74 1.72 14.74
N ARG A 442 18.77 2.00 16.04
CA ARG A 442 19.55 3.13 16.58
C ARG A 442 21.03 3.04 16.23
N ARG A 443 21.62 1.84 16.26
CA ARG A 443 23.01 1.61 15.85
C ARG A 443 23.24 1.80 14.36
N PHE A 444 22.25 1.44 13.54
CA PHE A 444 22.31 1.65 12.09
C PHE A 444 22.36 3.16 11.78
N TRP A 445 21.42 3.93 12.32
CA TRP A 445 21.38 5.39 12.10
C TRP A 445 22.61 6.11 12.68
N ALA A 446 23.12 5.70 13.83
CA ALA A 446 24.34 6.29 14.41
C ALA A 446 25.58 6.09 13.54
N ARG A 447 25.67 4.98 12.79
CA ARG A 447 26.75 4.77 11.81
C ARG A 447 26.59 5.63 10.56
N GLY A 448 25.38 5.77 10.07
CA GLY A 448 25.07 6.60 8.90
C GLY A 448 25.33 8.09 9.11
N THR A 449 25.09 8.63 10.30
CA THR A 449 25.43 10.02 10.65
C THR A 449 26.92 10.25 10.73
N GLN A 450 27.70 9.32 11.21
CA GLN A 450 29.17 9.43 11.26
C GLN A 450 29.80 9.42 9.86
N SER A 451 29.21 8.72 8.90
CA SER A 451 29.68 8.71 7.51
C SER A 451 29.34 10.01 6.77
N ARG A 452 28.20 10.67 7.10
CA ARG A 452 27.80 11.96 6.53
C ARG A 452 28.60 13.14 7.05
N GLU A 453 29.08 13.11 8.29
CA GLU A 453 29.95 14.16 8.85
C GLU A 453 31.36 14.16 8.22
N ALA A 454 31.76 13.07 7.57
CA ALA A 454 33.05 12.95 6.89
C ALA A 454 33.06 13.48 5.46
N THR A 455 31.91 13.82 4.88
CA THR A 455 31.80 14.40 3.52
C THR A 455 30.85 15.59 3.55
N PRO A 456 31.34 16.83 3.47
CA PRO A 456 30.48 18.00 3.31
C PRO A 456 29.96 18.04 1.88
N SER A 457 28.75 17.62 1.63
CA SER A 457 28.03 17.85 0.38
C SER A 457 26.75 18.64 0.65
N ASP A 458 26.75 19.81 0.07
CA ASP A 458 25.68 20.79 -0.01
C ASP A 458 24.60 20.28 -0.99
N THR A 459 23.62 19.50 -0.52
CA THR A 459 22.36 19.26 -1.23
C THR A 459 21.25 18.91 -0.23
N GLY A 460 20.12 19.62 -0.37
CA GLY A 460 19.02 19.71 0.59
C GLY A 460 18.33 18.40 0.93
N ASP A 461 17.83 18.38 2.14
CA ASP A 461 17.10 17.30 2.77
C ASP A 461 15.79 16.97 2.03
N GLU A 462 15.72 15.77 1.42
CA GLU A 462 14.47 15.03 1.28
C GLU A 462 14.60 13.69 2.03
N PRO A 463 13.56 13.21 2.72
CA PRO A 463 13.61 11.95 3.44
C PRO A 463 13.70 10.78 2.46
N TYR A 464 14.71 9.94 2.64
CA TYR A 464 14.93 8.72 1.88
C TYR A 464 13.87 7.68 2.23
N ASP A 465 12.95 7.42 1.31
CA ASP A 465 12.05 6.28 1.37
C ASP A 465 12.83 5.00 1.10
N ASP A 466 12.82 4.07 2.07
CA ASP A 466 13.45 2.75 1.96
C ASP A 466 12.85 1.97 0.77
N PRO A 467 13.62 1.64 -0.27
CA PRO A 467 13.12 0.94 -1.46
C PRO A 467 12.59 -0.47 -1.16
N TRP A 468 12.83 -0.99 0.04
CA TRP A 468 12.36 -2.32 0.45
C TRP A 468 10.99 -2.31 1.16
N THR A 469 10.42 -1.14 1.43
CA THR A 469 9.05 -0.99 1.94
C THR A 469 7.99 -0.84 0.83
N ALA A 470 8.41 -0.70 -0.43
CA ALA A 470 7.54 -0.67 -1.61
C ALA A 470 7.58 -2.03 -2.35
N PRO A 471 6.68 -2.35 -3.15
CA PRO A 471 5.29 -2.81 -3.12
C PRO A 471 5.13 -4.31 -3.34
N TRP A 472 5.88 -5.16 -2.66
CA TRP A 472 5.65 -6.62 -2.68
C TRP A 472 4.40 -7.04 -1.88
N THR A 473 3.67 -6.04 -1.37
CA THR A 473 2.37 -6.22 -0.71
C THR A 473 1.25 -5.78 -1.63
N THR A 474 1.09 -6.40 -2.78
CA THR A 474 -0.22 -6.40 -3.43
C THR A 474 -1.08 -7.37 -2.64
N SER A 475 -1.89 -6.79 -1.78
CA SER A 475 -3.08 -7.43 -1.21
C SER A 475 -3.89 -8.01 -2.36
N ARG A 476 -3.96 -9.33 -2.44
CA ARG A 476 -5.09 -9.97 -3.09
C ARG A 476 -6.23 -9.93 -2.06
N GLU A 477 -7.21 -9.08 -2.27
CA GLU A 477 -8.58 -9.32 -1.89
C GLU A 477 -9.26 -10.20 -2.94
#